data_dd9ba59001817cb287dad93e67a91d99
#
_entry.id   dd9ba59001817cb287dad93e67a91d99
#
_cell.length_a   1.000
_cell.length_b   1.000
_cell.length_c   1.000
_cell.angle_alpha   90.00
_cell.angle_beta   90.00
_cell.angle_gamma   90.00
#
_symmetry.space_group_name_H-M   'P 1'
#
loop_
_entity.id
_entity.type
_entity.pdbx_description
1 polymer ?
#
loop_
_entity_poly.entity_id
_entity_poly.type
_entity_poly.pdbx_seq_one_letter_code
_entity_poly.pdbx_strand_id
1 'polypeptide(L)'
;MRIAKCFDRIEQQALLDKVNASPFVRRQIKAWLKAGVMDGEKLFPTEEGVMQGGPLSPLLANIALHGLETNIAQSFRPRRGNRIPPMVVRYADDFVVLHPDLHFIEQCAKATREWLRPLGLELKASKTRITHTLKDVNGKAGFDFLGFNIRQYKVGKTKSGKLGRGEILGFKALIKPSPKAIRRHVEKLREVVKNHKGSRQEHLIYALNRVIRGWTNYYSTVVSKQTFAQVHYTLTQMLRAWAKRRHRNTGTWGAFRKYCRKHGGESMKFQPPSGHPQLHQHVSTSIRRHVKVQARRSPYDGDWIYWATRLGRSPAVSTKVARLLRKQRGRCIECGLYFRDGEMMALERINPDASRRNAHYNLLLLHRYCRQRRDDAIGLAGTYDKRHQFEEPYEGKLSSTVLKPSGGGNPVA
;
A
#
# COMPACT_ATOMS: atom_id res chain seq x y z
N MET A 1 -4.42 -16.88 -9.35
CA MET A 1 -4.38 -16.91 -10.83
C MET A 1 -3.43 -15.82 -11.30
N ARG A 2 -2.75 -16.03 -12.42
CA ARG A 2 -1.89 -15.04 -13.05
C ARG A 2 -2.03 -15.12 -14.57
N ILE A 3 -2.02 -13.97 -15.23
CA ILE A 3 -2.06 -13.88 -16.69
C ILE A 3 -0.65 -14.16 -17.23
N ALA A 4 -0.56 -14.91 -18.33
CA ALA A 4 0.70 -15.23 -19.00
C ALA A 4 1.14 -14.06 -19.85
N LYS A 5 2.40 -13.62 -19.70
CA LYS A 5 3.03 -12.58 -20.52
C LYS A 5 2.10 -11.38 -20.83
N CYS A 6 1.39 -10.86 -19.79
CA CYS A 6 0.33 -9.88 -19.96
C CYS A 6 0.78 -8.67 -20.80
N PHE A 7 1.95 -8.11 -20.50
CA PHE A 7 2.48 -6.95 -21.23
C PHE A 7 2.88 -7.27 -22.68
N ASP A 8 3.28 -8.51 -22.96
CA ASP A 8 3.83 -8.91 -24.26
C ASP A 8 2.74 -9.34 -25.25
N ARG A 9 1.53 -9.68 -24.77
CA ARG A 9 0.48 -10.32 -25.58
C ARG A 9 -0.86 -9.58 -25.60
N ILE A 10 -0.95 -8.40 -24.99
CA ILE A 10 -2.19 -7.61 -25.05
C ILE A 10 -2.45 -7.26 -26.53
N GLU A 11 -3.62 -7.66 -27.03
CA GLU A 11 -4.06 -7.28 -28.36
C GLU A 11 -4.28 -5.76 -28.39
N GLN A 12 -3.52 -5.06 -29.27
CA GLN A 12 -3.43 -3.60 -29.29
C GLN A 12 -4.74 -2.94 -29.71
N GLN A 13 -5.49 -3.55 -30.64
CA GLN A 13 -6.76 -2.99 -31.09
C GLN A 13 -7.82 -3.09 -29.99
N ALA A 14 -7.93 -4.25 -29.33
CA ALA A 14 -8.84 -4.45 -28.21
C ALA A 14 -8.53 -3.51 -27.03
N LEU A 15 -7.23 -3.22 -26.81
CA LEU A 15 -6.82 -2.19 -25.84
C LEU A 15 -7.29 -0.80 -26.28
N LEU A 16 -7.05 -0.40 -27.52
CA LEU A 16 -7.44 0.91 -28.06
C LEU A 16 -8.96 1.13 -28.02
N ASP A 17 -9.74 0.08 -28.22
CA ASP A 17 -11.21 0.16 -28.13
C ASP A 17 -11.70 0.40 -26.70
N LYS A 18 -10.93 -0.07 -25.71
CA LYS A 18 -11.19 0.22 -24.29
C LYS A 18 -10.69 1.60 -23.83
N VAL A 19 -9.81 2.23 -24.58
CA VAL A 19 -9.32 3.57 -24.23
C VAL A 19 -10.41 4.61 -24.52
N ASN A 20 -11.06 5.06 -23.45
CA ASN A 20 -12.06 6.15 -23.52
C ASN A 20 -11.34 7.51 -23.47
N ALA A 21 -10.77 7.92 -24.61
CA ALA A 21 -10.03 9.17 -24.73
C ALA A 21 -10.34 9.86 -26.06
N SER A 22 -9.99 11.14 -26.19
CA SER A 22 -10.15 11.91 -27.43
C SER A 22 -9.42 11.25 -28.61
N PRO A 23 -9.87 11.48 -29.86
CA PRO A 23 -9.22 10.90 -31.06
C PRO A 23 -7.73 11.22 -31.16
N PHE A 24 -7.32 12.41 -30.71
CA PHE A 24 -5.92 12.81 -30.66
C PHE A 24 -5.10 11.91 -29.72
N VAL A 25 -5.57 11.71 -28.49
CA VAL A 25 -4.89 10.86 -27.49
C VAL A 25 -4.85 9.41 -27.95
N ARG A 26 -5.95 8.89 -28.53
CA ARG A 26 -5.97 7.52 -29.07
C ARG A 26 -4.96 7.32 -30.19
N ARG A 27 -4.83 8.28 -31.12
CA ARG A 27 -3.81 8.25 -32.19
C ARG A 27 -2.40 8.23 -31.59
N GLN A 28 -2.14 9.06 -30.59
CA GLN A 28 -0.84 9.11 -29.92
C GLN A 28 -0.50 7.78 -29.23
N ILE A 29 -1.45 7.19 -28.50
CA ILE A 29 -1.26 5.87 -27.87
C ILE A 29 -0.99 4.80 -28.92
N LYS A 30 -1.73 4.80 -30.04
CA LYS A 30 -1.50 3.88 -31.16
C LYS A 30 -0.10 4.02 -31.74
N ALA A 31 0.39 5.26 -31.92
CA ALA A 31 1.74 5.51 -32.38
C ALA A 31 2.81 4.97 -31.41
N TRP A 32 2.62 5.17 -30.10
CA TRP A 32 3.52 4.61 -29.06
C TRP A 32 3.52 3.09 -29.03
N LEU A 33 2.37 2.45 -29.19
CA LEU A 33 2.28 0.98 -29.24
C LEU A 33 3.03 0.40 -30.44
N LYS A 34 3.05 1.12 -31.55
CA LYS A 34 3.71 0.71 -32.82
C LYS A 34 5.16 1.20 -32.95
N ALA A 35 5.65 2.01 -32.02
CA ALA A 35 6.98 2.62 -32.14
C ALA A 35 8.15 1.63 -32.15
N GLY A 36 7.91 0.38 -31.70
CA GLY A 36 8.96 -0.63 -31.61
C GLY A 36 9.87 -0.46 -30.38
N VAL A 37 10.83 -1.33 -30.27
CA VAL A 37 11.84 -1.34 -29.19
C VAL A 37 13.23 -1.30 -29.83
N MET A 38 14.05 -0.34 -29.41
CA MET A 38 15.46 -0.28 -29.79
C MET A 38 16.27 -1.17 -28.84
N ASP A 39 17.00 -2.14 -29.38
CA ASP A 39 18.00 -2.90 -28.66
C ASP A 39 19.36 -2.71 -29.34
N GLY A 40 20.20 -1.90 -28.76
CA GLY A 40 21.40 -1.37 -29.39
C GLY A 40 21.05 -0.48 -30.62
N GLU A 41 21.51 -0.84 -31.78
CA GLU A 41 21.25 -0.12 -33.05
C GLU A 41 20.09 -0.69 -33.88
N LYS A 42 19.45 -1.78 -33.42
CA LYS A 42 18.37 -2.47 -34.12
C LYS A 42 17.00 -2.11 -33.56
N LEU A 43 16.09 -1.75 -34.45
CA LEU A 43 14.67 -1.53 -34.14
C LEU A 43 13.90 -2.83 -34.34
N PHE A 44 13.24 -3.28 -33.29
CA PHE A 44 12.31 -4.40 -33.30
C PHE A 44 10.88 -3.87 -33.31
N PRO A 45 10.09 -4.15 -34.37
CA PRO A 45 8.69 -3.72 -34.39
C PRO A 45 7.88 -4.39 -33.31
N THR A 46 6.93 -3.67 -32.76
CA THR A 46 5.99 -4.19 -31.74
C THR A 46 4.63 -4.40 -32.39
N GLU A 47 4.29 -5.64 -32.74
CA GLU A 47 3.02 -5.99 -33.39
C GLU A 47 1.91 -6.24 -32.36
N GLU A 48 2.24 -6.80 -31.20
CA GLU A 48 1.34 -7.07 -30.08
C GLU A 48 1.97 -6.61 -28.74
N GLY A 49 1.14 -6.49 -27.72
CA GLY A 49 1.59 -6.13 -26.38
C GLY A 49 1.80 -4.64 -26.14
N VAL A 50 2.32 -4.36 -24.96
CA VAL A 50 2.66 -3.02 -24.46
C VAL A 50 4.11 -3.03 -24.00
N MET A 51 4.91 -2.05 -24.40
CA MET A 51 6.35 -1.97 -24.09
C MET A 51 6.60 -2.15 -22.58
N GLN A 52 7.46 -3.12 -22.21
CA GLN A 52 7.85 -3.30 -20.80
C GLN A 52 8.80 -2.17 -20.36
N GLY A 53 8.53 -1.61 -19.17
CA GLY A 53 9.34 -0.52 -18.61
C GLY A 53 8.92 0.89 -19.01
N GLY A 54 8.00 1.05 -19.94
CA GLY A 54 7.42 2.37 -20.27
C GLY A 54 6.55 2.92 -19.13
N PRO A 55 6.54 4.24 -18.88
CA PRO A 55 5.78 4.85 -17.78
C PRO A 55 4.26 4.66 -17.90
N LEU A 56 3.72 4.52 -19.13
CA LEU A 56 2.30 4.30 -19.39
C LEU A 56 1.89 2.83 -19.41
N SER A 57 2.82 1.90 -19.55
CA SER A 57 2.51 0.48 -19.71
C SER A 57 1.68 -0.12 -18.56
N PRO A 58 1.92 0.19 -17.28
CA PRO A 58 1.07 -0.27 -16.20
C PRO A 58 -0.37 0.27 -16.27
N LEU A 59 -0.55 1.50 -16.75
CA LEU A 59 -1.87 2.10 -16.94
C LEU A 59 -2.61 1.41 -18.08
N LEU A 60 -1.98 1.24 -19.23
CA LEU A 60 -2.56 0.58 -20.40
C LEU A 60 -2.95 -0.87 -20.10
N ALA A 61 -2.10 -1.62 -19.41
CA ALA A 61 -2.44 -2.97 -18.94
C ALA A 61 -3.64 -2.99 -17.97
N ASN A 62 -3.74 -2.00 -17.09
CA ASN A 62 -4.92 -1.89 -16.21
C ASN A 62 -6.18 -1.52 -16.97
N ILE A 63 -6.11 -0.68 -18.01
CA ILE A 63 -7.24 -0.37 -18.91
C ILE A 63 -7.67 -1.65 -19.65
N ALA A 64 -6.73 -2.39 -20.24
CA ALA A 64 -7.03 -3.65 -20.92
C ALA A 64 -7.76 -4.64 -19.99
N LEU A 65 -7.32 -4.75 -18.74
CA LEU A 65 -7.89 -5.67 -17.75
C LEU A 65 -9.09 -5.09 -16.98
N HIS A 66 -9.47 -3.83 -17.24
CA HIS A 66 -10.65 -3.22 -16.60
C HIS A 66 -11.92 -3.97 -17.04
N GLY A 67 -12.78 -4.25 -16.07
CA GLY A 67 -14.04 -4.99 -16.27
C GLY A 67 -13.95 -6.48 -15.98
N LEU A 68 -12.75 -7.06 -15.78
CA LEU A 68 -12.60 -8.48 -15.41
C LEU A 68 -13.35 -8.80 -14.12
N GLU A 69 -13.17 -7.99 -13.08
CA GLU A 69 -13.82 -8.18 -11.78
C GLU A 69 -15.34 -8.09 -11.89
N THR A 70 -15.82 -7.12 -12.64
CA THR A 70 -17.26 -6.90 -12.89
C THR A 70 -17.85 -8.05 -13.68
N ASN A 71 -17.17 -8.51 -14.73
CA ASN A 71 -17.62 -9.64 -15.54
C ASN A 71 -17.76 -10.90 -14.69
N ILE A 72 -16.75 -11.26 -13.91
CA ILE A 72 -16.80 -12.41 -13.02
C ILE A 72 -17.94 -12.27 -12.00
N ALA A 73 -18.11 -11.10 -11.38
CA ALA A 73 -19.19 -10.88 -10.42
C ALA A 73 -20.58 -10.96 -11.05
N GLN A 74 -20.76 -10.47 -12.27
CA GLN A 74 -22.04 -10.46 -13.00
C GLN A 74 -22.39 -11.83 -13.59
N SER A 75 -21.43 -12.62 -14.00
CA SER A 75 -21.64 -13.98 -14.54
C SER A 75 -22.36 -14.89 -13.54
N PHE A 76 -22.33 -14.54 -12.25
CA PHE A 76 -22.89 -15.34 -11.15
C PHE A 76 -24.00 -14.60 -10.40
N ARG A 77 -24.85 -13.83 -11.11
CA ARG A 77 -26.04 -13.21 -10.50
C ARG A 77 -26.91 -14.29 -9.86
N PRO A 78 -27.30 -14.12 -8.59
CA PRO A 78 -28.12 -15.11 -7.92
C PRO A 78 -29.50 -15.22 -8.60
N ARG A 79 -29.79 -16.35 -9.18
CA ARG A 79 -31.16 -16.74 -9.48
C ARG A 79 -31.81 -17.11 -8.15
N ARG A 80 -32.78 -16.34 -7.65
CA ARG A 80 -33.55 -16.55 -6.42
C ARG A 80 -32.84 -17.38 -5.35
N GLY A 81 -32.29 -16.73 -4.34
CA GLY A 81 -31.62 -17.33 -3.18
C GLY A 81 -30.42 -16.49 -2.71
N ASN A 82 -30.11 -16.56 -1.44
CA ASN A 82 -29.06 -15.77 -0.75
C ASN A 82 -27.64 -16.28 -1.13
N ARG A 83 -27.24 -16.16 -2.40
CA ARG A 83 -25.93 -16.61 -2.89
C ARG A 83 -24.92 -15.50 -2.77
N ILE A 84 -23.86 -15.76 -2.08
CA ILE A 84 -22.70 -14.84 -1.93
C ILE A 84 -22.03 -14.71 -3.30
N PRO A 85 -21.86 -13.51 -3.87
CA PRO A 85 -21.13 -13.35 -5.12
C PRO A 85 -19.64 -13.63 -4.94
N PRO A 86 -18.94 -14.12 -5.99
CA PRO A 86 -17.49 -14.31 -5.91
C PRO A 86 -16.80 -12.97 -5.67
N MET A 87 -15.83 -12.97 -4.76
CA MET A 87 -14.98 -11.82 -4.50
C MET A 87 -13.72 -11.93 -5.34
N VAL A 88 -13.45 -10.93 -6.16
CA VAL A 88 -12.24 -10.83 -6.97
C VAL A 88 -11.32 -9.77 -6.39
N VAL A 89 -10.06 -10.10 -6.17
CA VAL A 89 -9.01 -9.18 -5.74
C VAL A 89 -7.91 -9.23 -6.77
N ARG A 90 -7.71 -8.16 -7.53
CA ARG A 90 -6.70 -8.05 -8.58
C ARG A 90 -5.63 -7.01 -8.25
N TYR A 91 -4.41 -7.33 -8.60
CA TYR A 91 -3.27 -6.42 -8.59
C TYR A 91 -2.48 -6.64 -9.89
N ALA A 92 -2.63 -5.74 -10.84
CA ALA A 92 -2.11 -5.86 -12.20
C ALA A 92 -2.54 -7.21 -12.85
N ASP A 93 -1.58 -8.07 -13.22
CA ASP A 93 -1.77 -9.38 -13.83
C ASP A 93 -2.00 -10.53 -12.81
N ASP A 94 -1.76 -10.27 -11.52
CA ASP A 94 -2.01 -11.23 -10.44
C ASP A 94 -3.40 -10.99 -9.82
N PHE A 95 -4.21 -12.03 -9.68
CA PHE A 95 -5.52 -11.92 -9.04
C PHE A 95 -5.95 -13.20 -8.32
N VAL A 96 -6.89 -13.04 -7.41
CA VAL A 96 -7.47 -14.12 -6.59
C VAL A 96 -8.99 -14.01 -6.67
N VAL A 97 -9.66 -15.14 -6.88
CA VAL A 97 -11.11 -15.25 -6.79
C VAL A 97 -11.43 -16.08 -5.55
N LEU A 98 -12.31 -15.59 -4.69
CA LEU A 98 -12.69 -16.21 -3.43
C LEU A 98 -14.19 -16.53 -3.47
N HIS A 99 -14.53 -17.78 -3.18
CA HIS A 99 -15.91 -18.23 -3.01
C HIS A 99 -15.95 -19.45 -2.08
N PRO A 100 -16.99 -19.67 -1.27
CA PRO A 100 -17.10 -20.84 -0.40
C PRO A 100 -17.33 -22.15 -1.15
N ASP A 101 -17.93 -22.12 -2.33
CA ASP A 101 -18.26 -23.27 -3.17
C ASP A 101 -17.23 -23.47 -4.27
N LEU A 102 -16.68 -24.69 -4.38
CA LEU A 102 -15.69 -25.10 -5.37
C LEU A 102 -16.21 -25.01 -6.81
N HIS A 103 -17.44 -25.44 -7.05
CA HIS A 103 -18.05 -25.42 -8.38
C HIS A 103 -18.10 -24.00 -8.97
N PHE A 104 -18.43 -23.01 -8.12
CA PHE A 104 -18.39 -21.61 -8.55
C PHE A 104 -16.97 -21.11 -8.86
N ILE A 105 -15.95 -21.58 -8.14
CA ILE A 105 -14.55 -21.22 -8.44
C ILE A 105 -14.12 -21.78 -9.80
N GLU A 106 -14.55 -22.99 -10.14
CA GLU A 106 -14.27 -23.61 -11.44
C GLU A 106 -14.97 -22.85 -12.58
N GLN A 107 -16.24 -22.48 -12.39
CA GLN A 107 -16.95 -21.62 -13.33
C GLN A 107 -16.28 -20.25 -13.50
N CYS A 108 -15.84 -19.62 -12.40
CA CYS A 108 -15.08 -18.37 -12.47
C CYS A 108 -13.79 -18.51 -13.28
N ALA A 109 -13.09 -19.63 -13.13
CA ALA A 109 -11.88 -19.89 -13.90
C ALA A 109 -12.18 -20.05 -15.42
N LYS A 110 -13.33 -20.64 -15.78
CA LYS A 110 -13.78 -20.75 -17.17
C LYS A 110 -14.17 -19.37 -17.71
N ALA A 111 -15.04 -18.63 -17.02
CA ALA A 111 -15.44 -17.27 -17.41
C ALA A 111 -14.26 -16.32 -17.55
N THR A 112 -13.25 -16.46 -16.69
CA THR A 112 -12.01 -15.69 -16.79
C THR A 112 -11.26 -15.98 -18.10
N ARG A 113 -11.13 -17.25 -18.49
CA ARG A 113 -10.45 -17.62 -19.76
C ARG A 113 -11.20 -17.07 -20.96
N GLU A 114 -12.51 -17.18 -20.96
CA GLU A 114 -13.37 -16.66 -22.03
C GLU A 114 -13.27 -15.15 -22.15
N TRP A 115 -13.22 -14.44 -21.02
CA TRP A 115 -13.08 -12.99 -20.99
C TRP A 115 -11.70 -12.47 -21.44
N LEU A 116 -10.64 -13.23 -21.16
CA LEU A 116 -9.27 -12.89 -21.56
C LEU A 116 -8.99 -13.14 -23.03
N ARG A 117 -9.68 -14.07 -23.66
CA ARG A 117 -9.45 -14.53 -25.05
C ARG A 117 -9.49 -13.39 -26.09
N PRO A 118 -10.51 -12.49 -26.10
CA PRO A 118 -10.55 -11.39 -27.07
C PRO A 118 -9.45 -10.34 -26.84
N LEU A 119 -8.78 -10.36 -25.70
CA LEU A 119 -7.63 -9.50 -25.39
C LEU A 119 -6.29 -10.13 -25.78
N GLY A 120 -6.28 -11.30 -26.44
CA GLY A 120 -5.07 -12.07 -26.73
C GLY A 120 -4.39 -12.69 -25.51
N LEU A 121 -5.10 -12.72 -24.36
CA LEU A 121 -4.52 -13.10 -23.08
C LEU A 121 -4.99 -14.48 -22.61
N GLU A 122 -4.11 -15.15 -21.88
CA GLU A 122 -4.39 -16.47 -21.30
C GLU A 122 -3.95 -16.58 -19.85
N LEU A 123 -4.55 -17.49 -19.10
CA LEU A 123 -4.11 -17.83 -17.74
C LEU A 123 -2.86 -18.70 -17.79
N LYS A 124 -1.84 -18.33 -17.03
CA LYS A 124 -0.63 -19.16 -16.88
C LYS A 124 -0.95 -20.41 -16.07
N ALA A 125 -0.99 -21.58 -16.72
CA ALA A 125 -1.36 -22.86 -16.11
C ALA A 125 -0.51 -23.19 -14.87
N SER A 126 0.82 -23.00 -14.91
CA SER A 126 1.73 -23.26 -13.79
C SER A 126 1.53 -22.34 -12.57
N LYS A 127 0.80 -21.21 -12.73
CA LYS A 127 0.52 -20.24 -11.66
C LYS A 127 -0.97 -20.10 -11.35
N THR A 128 -1.82 -20.89 -12.01
CA THR A 128 -3.26 -20.94 -11.73
C THR A 128 -3.54 -22.18 -10.90
N ARG A 129 -4.03 -21.98 -9.70
CA ARG A 129 -4.30 -23.07 -8.75
C ARG A 129 -5.58 -22.80 -7.98
N ILE A 130 -6.39 -23.84 -7.83
CA ILE A 130 -7.54 -23.88 -6.91
C ILE A 130 -7.04 -24.47 -5.59
N THR A 131 -7.40 -23.88 -4.47
CA THR A 131 -6.99 -24.33 -3.14
C THR A 131 -8.05 -23.97 -2.10
N HIS A 132 -8.09 -24.71 -1.01
CA HIS A 132 -8.94 -24.40 0.14
C HIS A 132 -8.13 -23.67 1.22
N THR A 133 -8.71 -22.66 1.86
CA THR A 133 -8.00 -21.83 2.85
C THR A 133 -7.85 -22.51 4.22
N LEU A 134 -8.71 -23.45 4.57
CA LEU A 134 -8.73 -24.17 5.86
C LEU A 134 -8.29 -25.63 5.74
N LYS A 135 -8.83 -26.35 4.75
CA LYS A 135 -8.54 -27.76 4.52
C LYS A 135 -7.29 -27.91 3.67
N ASP A 136 -6.51 -28.93 3.92
CA ASP A 136 -5.38 -29.27 3.07
C ASP A 136 -5.87 -29.89 1.77
N VAL A 137 -5.47 -29.31 0.65
CA VAL A 137 -5.73 -29.83 -0.69
C VAL A 137 -4.38 -29.90 -1.40
N ASN A 138 -3.98 -31.12 -1.80
CA ASN A 138 -2.68 -31.38 -2.45
C ASN A 138 -1.46 -30.92 -1.62
N GLY A 139 -1.46 -31.20 -0.30
CA GLY A 139 -0.34 -30.95 0.61
C GLY A 139 -0.25 -29.49 1.12
N LYS A 140 -1.21 -28.62 0.81
CA LYS A 140 -1.17 -27.22 1.28
C LYS A 140 -2.58 -26.63 1.47
N ALA A 141 -2.81 -26.03 2.64
CA ALA A 141 -3.95 -25.16 2.86
C ALA A 141 -3.54 -23.68 2.67
N GLY A 142 -4.43 -22.87 2.11
CA GLY A 142 -4.18 -21.47 1.84
C GLY A 142 -3.42 -21.20 0.54
N PHE A 143 -3.05 -19.93 0.32
CA PHE A 143 -2.37 -19.51 -0.90
C PHE A 143 -1.44 -18.32 -0.61
N ASP A 144 -0.47 -18.15 -1.49
CA ASP A 144 0.42 -16.99 -1.48
C ASP A 144 -0.04 -15.95 -2.52
N PHE A 145 -0.17 -14.69 -2.08
CA PHE A 145 -0.53 -13.57 -2.94
C PHE A 145 0.27 -12.33 -2.55
N LEU A 146 0.94 -11.71 -3.51
CA LEU A 146 1.79 -10.50 -3.32
C LEU A 146 2.81 -10.64 -2.16
N GLY A 147 3.37 -11.83 -1.99
CA GLY A 147 4.33 -12.09 -0.92
C GLY A 147 3.72 -12.37 0.45
N PHE A 148 2.40 -12.37 0.57
CA PHE A 148 1.66 -12.76 1.76
C PHE A 148 1.13 -14.18 1.63
N ASN A 149 1.16 -14.93 2.73
CA ASN A 149 0.47 -16.21 2.86
C ASN A 149 -0.86 -15.98 3.57
N ILE A 150 -1.95 -16.38 2.93
CA ILE A 150 -3.33 -16.22 3.41
C ILE A 150 -3.87 -17.61 3.70
N ARG A 151 -4.18 -17.86 4.98
CA ARG A 151 -4.66 -19.17 5.44
C ARG A 151 -5.62 -19.01 6.61
N GLN A 152 -6.59 -19.93 6.70
CA GLN A 152 -7.44 -20.13 7.87
C GLN A 152 -6.83 -21.23 8.76
N TYR A 153 -6.90 -21.03 10.06
CA TYR A 153 -6.42 -21.98 11.07
C TYR A 153 -7.57 -22.36 11.98
N LYS A 154 -7.75 -23.66 12.20
CA LYS A 154 -8.67 -24.16 13.22
C LYS A 154 -8.23 -23.64 14.59
N VAL A 155 -9.16 -23.12 15.38
CA VAL A 155 -8.90 -22.58 16.71
C VAL A 155 -10.07 -22.91 17.65
N GLY A 156 -9.80 -22.99 18.95
CA GLY A 156 -10.83 -23.17 19.96
C GLY A 156 -11.81 -21.99 20.04
N LYS A 157 -12.93 -22.18 20.70
CA LYS A 157 -14.06 -21.24 20.78
C LYS A 157 -13.65 -19.82 21.20
N THR A 158 -12.74 -19.67 22.15
CA THR A 158 -12.27 -18.37 22.71
C THR A 158 -11.43 -17.55 21.73
N LYS A 159 -10.71 -18.21 20.80
CA LYS A 159 -9.82 -17.55 19.81
C LYS A 159 -10.41 -17.48 18.41
N SER A 160 -11.64 -18.01 18.23
CA SER A 160 -12.30 -18.07 16.94
C SER A 160 -12.71 -16.69 16.42
N GLY A 161 -12.78 -16.56 15.09
CA GLY A 161 -13.54 -15.50 14.45
C GLY A 161 -15.04 -15.65 14.75
N LYS A 162 -15.75 -14.53 14.75
CA LYS A 162 -17.23 -14.48 14.91
C LYS A 162 -17.84 -13.85 13.67
N LEU A 163 -19.00 -14.35 13.26
CA LEU A 163 -19.87 -13.65 12.29
C LEU A 163 -20.47 -12.41 12.93
N GLY A 164 -21.03 -11.51 12.12
CA GLY A 164 -21.69 -10.29 12.61
C GLY A 164 -22.83 -10.56 13.61
N ARG A 165 -23.46 -11.74 13.53
CA ARG A 165 -24.49 -12.22 14.46
C ARG A 165 -23.96 -12.93 15.70
N GLY A 166 -22.62 -12.97 15.90
CA GLY A 166 -22.01 -13.58 17.09
C GLY A 166 -21.70 -15.08 16.96
N GLU A 167 -22.10 -15.75 15.89
CA GLU A 167 -21.81 -17.16 15.64
C GLU A 167 -20.30 -17.44 15.57
N ILE A 168 -19.86 -18.52 16.21
CA ILE A 168 -18.47 -18.93 16.29
C ILE A 168 -18.09 -19.71 15.02
N LEU A 169 -17.08 -19.22 14.29
CA LEU A 169 -16.63 -19.83 13.04
C LEU A 169 -15.76 -21.08 13.22
N GLY A 170 -15.19 -21.35 14.39
CA GLY A 170 -14.25 -22.44 14.63
C GLY A 170 -12.86 -22.24 13.99
N PHE A 171 -12.63 -21.13 13.30
CA PHE A 171 -11.36 -20.81 12.66
C PHE A 171 -11.05 -19.31 12.73
N LYS A 172 -9.78 -18.99 12.47
CA LYS A 172 -9.29 -17.62 12.33
C LYS A 172 -8.47 -17.49 11.05
N ALA A 173 -8.80 -16.51 10.22
CA ALA A 173 -7.98 -16.16 9.06
C ALA A 173 -6.77 -15.34 9.49
N LEU A 174 -5.58 -15.77 9.08
CA LEU A 174 -4.33 -15.06 9.31
C LEU A 174 -3.65 -14.78 7.99
N ILE A 175 -3.11 -13.57 7.89
CA ILE A 175 -2.24 -13.14 6.80
C ILE A 175 -0.85 -12.99 7.40
N LYS A 176 0.14 -13.68 6.81
CA LYS A 176 1.54 -13.70 7.27
C LYS A 176 2.47 -13.44 6.09
N PRO A 177 3.75 -13.07 6.31
CA PRO A 177 4.75 -13.12 5.26
C PRO A 177 4.85 -14.54 4.67
N SER A 178 4.90 -14.68 3.33
CA SER A 178 4.99 -15.99 2.71
C SER A 178 6.37 -16.62 2.94
N PRO A 179 6.47 -17.96 3.01
CA PRO A 179 7.77 -18.64 3.18
C PRO A 179 8.80 -18.27 2.10
N LYS A 180 8.33 -18.04 0.87
CA LYS A 180 9.19 -17.59 -0.24
C LYS A 180 9.72 -16.17 0.01
N ALA A 181 8.88 -15.26 0.51
CA ALA A 181 9.30 -13.89 0.83
C ALA A 181 10.30 -13.86 1.99
N ILE A 182 10.10 -14.70 3.01
CA ILE A 182 11.02 -14.83 4.13
C ILE A 182 12.39 -15.33 3.64
N ARG A 183 12.44 -16.40 2.84
CA ARG A 183 13.69 -16.93 2.27
C ARG A 183 14.43 -15.88 1.47
N ARG A 184 13.74 -15.18 0.55
CA ARG A 184 14.34 -14.11 -0.27
C ARG A 184 14.92 -12.97 0.59
N HIS A 185 14.24 -12.61 1.67
CA HIS A 185 14.75 -11.58 2.57
C HIS A 185 16.00 -12.05 3.33
N VAL A 186 16.02 -13.28 3.85
CA VAL A 186 17.18 -13.87 4.51
C VAL A 186 18.36 -13.99 3.56
N GLU A 187 18.12 -14.36 2.30
CA GLU A 187 19.15 -14.40 1.24
C GLU A 187 19.73 -13.00 0.98
N LYS A 188 18.87 -11.98 0.90
CA LYS A 188 19.32 -10.59 0.72
C LYS A 188 20.15 -10.09 1.90
N LEU A 189 19.77 -10.42 3.14
CA LEU A 189 20.56 -10.10 4.32
C LEU A 189 21.94 -10.79 4.28
N ARG A 190 21.97 -12.07 3.87
CA ARG A 190 23.22 -12.84 3.71
C ARG A 190 24.13 -12.20 2.65
N GLU A 191 23.58 -11.79 1.52
CA GLU A 191 24.32 -11.09 0.47
C GLU A 191 24.94 -9.79 1.00
N VAL A 192 24.15 -8.96 1.70
CA VAL A 192 24.65 -7.71 2.31
C VAL A 192 25.80 -7.99 3.27
N VAL A 193 25.65 -8.95 4.18
CA VAL A 193 26.71 -9.31 5.14
C VAL A 193 27.95 -9.83 4.41
N LYS A 194 27.77 -10.63 3.34
CA LYS A 194 28.87 -11.16 2.51
C LYS A 194 29.64 -10.03 1.82
N ASN A 195 28.94 -9.07 1.25
CA ASN A 195 29.56 -7.96 0.52
C ASN A 195 30.29 -6.96 1.44
N HIS A 196 29.94 -6.95 2.74
CA HIS A 196 30.53 -6.08 3.76
C HIS A 196 31.49 -6.82 4.70
N LYS A 197 32.14 -7.90 4.24
CA LYS A 197 33.07 -8.69 5.08
C LYS A 197 34.26 -7.86 5.60
N GLY A 198 34.82 -6.97 4.79
CA GLY A 198 35.93 -6.08 5.11
C GLY A 198 35.50 -4.67 5.56
N SER A 199 34.25 -4.30 5.42
CA SER A 199 33.76 -2.93 5.66
C SER A 199 33.70 -2.58 7.15
N ARG A 200 33.79 -1.29 7.49
CA ARG A 200 33.51 -0.79 8.84
C ARG A 200 32.10 -1.17 9.27
N GLN A 201 31.89 -1.29 10.59
CA GLN A 201 30.61 -1.69 11.18
C GLN A 201 29.46 -0.76 10.76
N GLU A 202 29.72 0.55 10.68
CA GLU A 202 28.75 1.59 10.32
C GLU A 202 28.18 1.34 8.91
N HIS A 203 29.03 1.06 7.93
CA HIS A 203 28.63 0.81 6.55
C HIS A 203 27.74 -0.44 6.44
N LEU A 204 28.10 -1.51 7.15
CA LEU A 204 27.27 -2.72 7.23
C LEU A 204 25.90 -2.41 7.82
N ILE A 205 25.85 -1.64 8.91
CA ILE A 205 24.57 -1.26 9.55
C ILE A 205 23.70 -0.41 8.63
N TYR A 206 24.28 0.58 7.95
CA TYR A 206 23.52 1.39 6.98
C TYR A 206 22.90 0.52 5.87
N ALA A 207 23.69 -0.37 5.29
CA ALA A 207 23.22 -1.27 4.24
C ALA A 207 22.09 -2.21 4.75
N LEU A 208 22.28 -2.82 5.93
CA LEU A 208 21.29 -3.69 6.54
C LEU A 208 20.00 -2.93 6.91
N ASN A 209 20.12 -1.74 7.49
CA ASN A 209 18.96 -0.96 7.92
C ASN A 209 18.01 -0.60 6.78
N ARG A 210 18.54 -0.33 5.58
CA ARG A 210 17.71 -0.07 4.38
C ARG A 210 16.86 -1.29 4.04
N VAL A 211 17.48 -2.48 4.02
CA VAL A 211 16.79 -3.74 3.70
C VAL A 211 15.79 -4.12 4.79
N ILE A 212 16.18 -4.01 6.07
CA ILE A 212 15.33 -4.38 7.21
C ILE A 212 14.09 -3.46 7.27
N ARG A 213 14.29 -2.14 7.24
CA ARG A 213 13.18 -1.17 7.33
C ARG A 213 12.19 -1.33 6.19
N GLY A 214 12.68 -1.49 4.95
CA GLY A 214 11.81 -1.70 3.80
C GLY A 214 10.93 -2.94 3.97
N TRP A 215 11.55 -4.07 4.36
CA TRP A 215 10.85 -5.33 4.52
C TRP A 215 9.89 -5.33 5.73
N THR A 216 10.32 -4.85 6.89
CA THR A 216 9.46 -4.81 8.08
C THR A 216 8.29 -3.84 7.93
N ASN A 217 8.48 -2.70 7.25
CA ASN A 217 7.39 -1.76 6.96
C ASN A 217 6.33 -2.39 6.05
N TYR A 218 6.74 -3.13 5.02
CA TYR A 218 5.82 -3.83 4.13
C TYR A 218 4.95 -4.85 4.88
N TYR A 219 5.56 -5.64 5.78
CA TYR A 219 4.87 -6.67 6.55
C TYR A 219 4.33 -6.21 7.91
N SER A 220 4.47 -4.94 8.26
CA SER A 220 3.95 -4.40 9.53
C SER A 220 2.42 -4.41 9.63
N THR A 221 1.72 -4.55 8.51
CA THR A 221 0.25 -4.54 8.45
C THR A 221 -0.40 -5.90 8.74
N VAL A 222 0.40 -6.96 8.84
CA VAL A 222 -0.06 -8.35 8.98
C VAL A 222 0.52 -9.03 10.22
N VAL A 223 0.17 -10.30 10.44
CA VAL A 223 0.66 -11.10 11.57
C VAL A 223 2.11 -11.53 11.31
N SER A 224 3.07 -10.69 11.66
CA SER A 224 4.49 -10.87 11.31
C SER A 224 5.46 -10.85 12.51
N LYS A 225 5.02 -10.56 13.75
CA LYS A 225 5.94 -10.45 14.90
C LYS A 225 6.80 -11.68 15.14
N GLN A 226 6.22 -12.87 15.08
CA GLN A 226 6.97 -14.13 15.23
C GLN A 226 8.01 -14.28 14.09
N THR A 227 7.60 -13.97 12.85
CA THR A 227 8.50 -13.98 11.70
C THR A 227 9.63 -12.97 11.85
N PHE A 228 9.33 -11.76 12.36
CA PHE A 228 10.34 -10.75 12.64
C PHE A 228 11.36 -11.23 13.67
N ALA A 229 10.93 -11.91 14.72
CA ALA A 229 11.84 -12.49 15.72
C ALA A 229 12.75 -13.57 15.10
N GLN A 230 12.18 -14.49 14.32
CA GLN A 230 12.93 -15.57 13.65
C GLN A 230 13.99 -15.01 12.68
N VAL A 231 13.61 -14.05 11.84
CA VAL A 231 14.53 -13.43 10.88
C VAL A 231 15.61 -12.62 11.60
N HIS A 232 15.25 -11.91 12.68
CA HIS A 232 16.23 -11.18 13.49
C HIS A 232 17.25 -12.11 14.15
N TYR A 233 16.79 -13.24 14.67
CA TYR A 233 17.67 -14.28 15.20
C TYR A 233 18.65 -14.80 14.13
N THR A 234 18.13 -15.12 12.93
CA THR A 234 18.95 -15.58 11.79
C THR A 234 20.00 -14.52 11.42
N LEU A 235 19.64 -13.24 11.35
CA LEU A 235 20.57 -12.15 11.10
C LEU A 235 21.63 -12.07 12.20
N THR A 236 21.26 -12.22 13.45
CA THR A 236 22.20 -12.22 14.59
C THR A 236 23.25 -13.32 14.44
N GLN A 237 22.87 -14.52 14.01
CA GLN A 237 23.83 -15.59 13.73
C GLN A 237 24.79 -15.21 12.59
N MET A 238 24.31 -14.57 11.52
CA MET A 238 25.16 -14.06 10.44
C MET A 238 26.16 -13.00 10.94
N LEU A 239 25.74 -12.11 11.82
CA LEU A 239 26.58 -11.07 12.40
C LEU A 239 27.62 -11.65 13.38
N ARG A 240 27.27 -12.72 14.13
CA ARG A 240 28.23 -13.47 14.95
C ARG A 240 29.32 -14.09 14.10
N ALA A 241 28.95 -14.72 13.00
CA ALA A 241 29.93 -15.30 12.05
C ALA A 241 30.80 -14.21 11.40
N TRP A 242 30.23 -13.05 11.06
CA TRP A 242 30.96 -11.89 10.55
C TRP A 242 31.98 -11.37 11.58
N ALA A 243 31.59 -11.24 12.85
CA ALA A 243 32.49 -10.81 13.93
C ALA A 243 33.59 -11.82 14.22
N LYS A 244 33.29 -13.15 14.28
CA LYS A 244 34.23 -14.23 14.48
C LYS A 244 35.32 -14.26 13.40
N ARG A 245 34.95 -14.03 12.15
CA ARG A 245 35.89 -13.95 11.03
C ARG A 245 36.97 -12.86 11.24
N ARG A 246 36.63 -11.76 11.90
CA ARG A 246 37.54 -10.63 12.19
C ARG A 246 38.41 -10.85 13.42
N HIS A 247 37.97 -11.71 14.31
CA HIS A 247 38.66 -12.00 15.58
C HIS A 247 38.88 -13.51 15.75
N ARG A 248 39.80 -14.04 14.96
CA ARG A 248 40.02 -15.50 14.87
C ARG A 248 40.34 -16.13 16.22
N ASN A 249 41.14 -15.45 17.07
CA ASN A 249 41.61 -15.94 18.38
C ASN A 249 40.60 -15.72 19.52
N THR A 250 39.42 -15.17 19.24
CA THR A 250 38.39 -14.90 20.26
C THR A 250 37.17 -15.81 20.00
N GLY A 251 36.58 -16.40 21.03
CA GLY A 251 35.34 -17.16 20.89
C GLY A 251 34.20 -16.35 20.17
N THR A 252 33.31 -17.04 19.50
CA THR A 252 32.23 -16.39 18.68
C THR A 252 31.45 -15.32 19.44
N TRP A 253 31.12 -15.61 20.69
CA TRP A 253 30.39 -14.67 21.53
C TRP A 253 31.23 -13.46 21.92
N GLY A 254 32.50 -13.70 22.34
CA GLY A 254 33.42 -12.63 22.69
C GLY A 254 33.73 -11.71 21.49
N ALA A 255 33.90 -12.27 20.30
CA ALA A 255 34.07 -11.51 19.07
C ALA A 255 32.84 -10.63 18.76
N PHE A 256 31.63 -11.18 18.91
CA PHE A 256 30.42 -10.46 18.67
C PHE A 256 30.18 -9.32 19.69
N ARG A 257 30.49 -9.55 20.96
CA ARG A 257 30.38 -8.54 22.03
C ARG A 257 31.20 -7.28 21.75
N LYS A 258 32.34 -7.37 21.06
CA LYS A 258 33.16 -6.21 20.66
C LYS A 258 32.38 -5.20 19.80
N TYR A 259 31.38 -5.66 19.04
CA TYR A 259 30.53 -4.87 18.15
C TYR A 259 29.17 -4.53 18.75
N CYS A 260 28.97 -4.82 20.03
CA CYS A 260 27.72 -4.55 20.72
C CYS A 260 27.94 -3.57 21.86
N ARG A 261 26.94 -2.72 22.11
CA ARG A 261 26.92 -1.76 23.22
C ARG A 261 25.59 -1.85 23.98
N LYS A 262 25.65 -1.64 25.28
CA LYS A 262 24.46 -1.37 26.10
C LYS A 262 24.25 0.14 26.16
N HIS A 263 23.00 0.57 26.07
CA HIS A 263 22.62 1.95 26.28
C HIS A 263 21.56 1.96 27.41
N GLY A 264 21.94 2.56 28.55
CA GLY A 264 21.09 2.51 29.76
C GLY A 264 20.81 1.06 30.21
N GLY A 265 19.61 0.80 30.70
CA GLY A 265 19.11 -0.53 31.10
C GLY A 265 18.70 -1.45 29.94
N GLU A 266 18.94 -1.06 28.70
CA GLU A 266 18.50 -1.83 27.53
C GLU A 266 19.40 -3.04 27.24
N SER A 267 18.86 -3.98 26.43
CA SER A 267 19.61 -5.13 25.92
C SER A 267 20.75 -4.69 24.97
N MET A 268 21.82 -5.50 24.89
CA MET A 268 22.94 -5.25 23.99
C MET A 268 22.48 -5.12 22.53
N LYS A 269 22.83 -4.00 21.88
CA LYS A 269 22.53 -3.70 20.47
C LYS A 269 23.82 -3.73 19.64
N PHE A 270 23.74 -4.24 18.43
CA PHE A 270 24.83 -4.19 17.45
C PHE A 270 24.95 -2.74 16.95
N GLN A 271 25.98 -2.03 17.46
CA GLN A 271 26.23 -0.62 17.18
C GLN A 271 27.70 -0.28 17.42
N PRO A 272 28.27 0.70 16.67
CA PRO A 272 29.65 1.15 16.84
C PRO A 272 29.85 1.92 18.15
N PRO A 273 31.11 2.18 18.55
CA PRO A 273 31.44 2.97 19.74
C PRO A 273 30.80 4.38 19.75
N SER A 274 30.66 4.99 18.58
CA SER A 274 29.99 6.30 18.40
C SER A 274 28.49 6.29 18.74
N GLY A 275 27.89 5.12 18.98
CA GLY A 275 26.45 4.96 19.23
C GLY A 275 25.56 5.02 17.98
N HIS A 276 26.06 5.52 16.87
CA HIS A 276 25.34 5.64 15.61
C HIS A 276 26.18 5.21 14.41
N PRO A 277 25.55 4.53 13.41
CA PRO A 277 24.16 4.07 13.37
C PRO A 277 23.91 2.83 14.24
N GLN A 278 22.69 2.68 14.78
CA GLN A 278 22.26 1.43 15.43
C GLN A 278 21.61 0.48 14.42
N LEU A 279 21.86 -0.82 14.57
CA LEU A 279 21.13 -1.82 13.79
C LEU A 279 19.66 -1.83 14.16
N HIS A 280 18.80 -1.61 13.16
CA HIS A 280 17.36 -1.71 13.32
C HIS A 280 16.95 -3.16 13.58
N GLN A 281 16.30 -3.42 14.71
CA GLN A 281 15.79 -4.74 15.02
C GLN A 281 14.46 -4.96 14.29
N HIS A 282 14.30 -6.09 13.59
CA HIS A 282 13.03 -6.42 12.94
C HIS A 282 11.86 -6.34 13.92
N VAL A 283 12.07 -6.81 15.14
CA VAL A 283 11.05 -6.85 16.21
C VAL A 283 10.65 -5.47 16.73
N SER A 284 11.47 -4.43 16.55
CA SER A 284 11.12 -3.08 16.99
C SER A 284 10.04 -2.44 16.12
N THR A 285 9.81 -2.96 14.91
CA THR A 285 8.75 -2.47 14.04
C THR A 285 7.38 -2.84 14.61
N SER A 286 6.57 -1.83 14.92
CA SER A 286 5.21 -2.01 15.45
C SER A 286 4.27 -2.57 14.39
N ILE A 287 3.38 -3.49 14.78
CA ILE A 287 2.32 -3.97 13.90
C ILE A 287 1.21 -2.92 13.84
N ARG A 288 0.91 -2.46 12.63
CA ARG A 288 -0.15 -1.49 12.36
C ARG A 288 -1.31 -2.20 11.68
N ARG A 289 -2.42 -2.34 12.39
CA ARG A 289 -3.60 -2.94 11.77
C ARG A 289 -4.09 -2.07 10.62
N HIS A 290 -4.36 -2.71 9.49
CA HIS A 290 -4.99 -2.05 8.36
C HIS A 290 -6.45 -1.71 8.72
N VAL A 291 -6.78 -0.43 8.66
CA VAL A 291 -8.16 0.03 8.83
C VAL A 291 -8.87 -0.18 7.50
N LYS A 292 -10.00 -0.90 7.50
CA LYS A 292 -10.82 -1.11 6.30
C LYS A 292 -11.25 0.23 5.69
N VAL A 293 -11.25 0.31 4.36
CA VAL A 293 -11.92 1.41 3.65
C VAL A 293 -13.42 1.27 3.87
N GLN A 294 -14.10 2.37 4.17
CA GLN A 294 -15.54 2.36 4.41
C GLN A 294 -16.31 2.14 3.11
N ALA A 295 -17.31 1.28 3.13
CA ALA A 295 -18.20 1.01 2.02
C ALA A 295 -17.47 0.82 0.66
N ARG A 296 -17.94 1.49 -0.38
CA ARG A 296 -17.37 1.48 -1.74
C ARG A 296 -16.51 2.71 -2.04
N ARG A 297 -15.92 3.34 -1.03
CA ARG A 297 -15.10 4.54 -1.21
C ARG A 297 -13.88 4.28 -2.09
N SER A 298 -13.59 5.26 -2.94
CA SER A 298 -12.46 5.27 -3.86
C SER A 298 -11.58 6.50 -3.59
N PRO A 299 -10.25 6.44 -3.76
CA PRO A 299 -9.39 7.64 -3.70
C PRO A 299 -9.78 8.76 -4.68
N TYR A 300 -10.67 8.45 -5.61
CA TYR A 300 -11.18 9.36 -6.64
C TYR A 300 -12.64 9.77 -6.41
N ASP A 301 -13.21 9.52 -5.21
CA ASP A 301 -14.61 9.82 -4.89
C ASP A 301 -14.85 11.29 -4.46
N GLY A 302 -13.79 12.09 -4.45
CA GLY A 302 -13.86 13.51 -4.07
C GLY A 302 -13.81 13.77 -2.56
N ASP A 303 -14.00 12.77 -1.71
CA ASP A 303 -13.95 12.95 -0.24
C ASP A 303 -12.50 13.04 0.24
N TRP A 304 -11.87 14.19 -0.01
CA TRP A 304 -10.49 14.45 0.36
C TRP A 304 -10.28 14.46 1.87
N ILE A 305 -11.28 14.84 2.69
CA ILE A 305 -11.19 14.84 4.15
C ILE A 305 -11.03 13.42 4.67
N TYR A 306 -11.86 12.50 4.21
CA TYR A 306 -11.75 11.09 4.56
C TYR A 306 -10.36 10.54 4.18
N TRP A 307 -9.90 10.82 2.97
CA TRP A 307 -8.64 10.29 2.49
C TRP A 307 -7.43 10.95 3.15
N ALA A 308 -7.46 12.27 3.40
CA ALA A 308 -6.42 12.97 4.16
C ALA A 308 -6.35 12.44 5.60
N THR A 309 -7.49 12.26 6.25
CA THR A 309 -7.58 11.68 7.61
C THR A 309 -6.99 10.27 7.63
N ARG A 310 -7.27 9.46 6.63
CA ARG A 310 -6.77 8.10 6.54
C ARG A 310 -5.28 8.01 6.22
N LEU A 311 -4.82 8.75 5.24
CA LEU A 311 -3.47 8.65 4.67
C LEU A 311 -2.46 9.59 5.34
N GLY A 312 -2.92 10.71 5.91
CA GLY A 312 -2.07 11.79 6.43
C GLY A 312 -1.36 12.57 5.32
N ARG A 313 -1.89 12.47 4.09
CA ARG A 313 -1.48 13.21 2.90
C ARG A 313 -2.66 13.29 1.93
N SER A 314 -2.76 14.39 1.20
CA SER A 314 -3.76 14.59 0.15
C SER A 314 -3.22 15.62 -0.83
N PRO A 315 -3.52 15.54 -2.12
CA PRO A 315 -3.24 16.60 -3.08
C PRO A 315 -4.09 17.85 -2.85
N ALA A 316 -5.25 17.73 -2.21
CA ALA A 316 -6.21 18.81 -2.00
C ALA A 316 -5.85 19.75 -0.82
N VAL A 317 -4.92 19.36 0.05
CA VAL A 317 -4.55 20.17 1.23
C VAL A 317 -3.07 20.06 1.55
N SER A 318 -2.56 21.04 2.30
CA SER A 318 -1.16 21.02 2.73
C SER A 318 -0.84 19.77 3.57
N THR A 319 0.40 19.29 3.48
CA THR A 319 0.86 18.12 4.25
C THR A 319 0.70 18.33 5.76
N LYS A 320 0.76 19.58 6.26
CA LYS A 320 0.54 19.90 7.68
C LYS A 320 -0.91 19.59 8.07
N VAL A 321 -1.88 20.09 7.31
CA VAL A 321 -3.32 19.84 7.55
C VAL A 321 -3.64 18.35 7.44
N ALA A 322 -3.18 17.67 6.40
CA ALA A 322 -3.44 16.24 6.24
C ALA A 322 -2.88 15.40 7.41
N ARG A 323 -1.71 15.75 7.93
CA ARG A 323 -1.12 15.08 9.11
C ARG A 323 -1.92 15.34 10.39
N LEU A 324 -2.42 16.56 10.56
CA LEU A 324 -3.27 16.92 11.71
C LEU A 324 -4.63 16.23 11.63
N LEU A 325 -5.28 16.20 10.47
CA LEU A 325 -6.49 15.43 10.25
C LEU A 325 -6.30 13.96 10.65
N ARG A 326 -5.19 13.36 10.25
CA ARG A 326 -4.88 11.99 10.66
C ARG A 326 -4.63 11.86 12.16
N LYS A 327 -3.89 12.78 12.79
CA LYS A 327 -3.60 12.79 14.24
C LYS A 327 -4.88 12.93 15.03
N GLN A 328 -5.76 13.83 14.63
CA GLN A 328 -7.03 14.17 15.28
C GLN A 328 -8.20 13.28 14.83
N ARG A 329 -7.95 12.28 13.95
CA ARG A 329 -8.96 11.35 13.42
C ARG A 329 -10.11 12.06 12.70
N GLY A 330 -9.81 13.15 11.99
CA GLY A 330 -10.79 13.97 11.26
C GLY A 330 -11.70 14.80 12.13
N ARG A 331 -11.36 15.05 13.40
CA ARG A 331 -12.18 15.80 14.35
C ARG A 331 -11.52 17.12 14.75
N CYS A 332 -12.34 18.13 14.91
CA CYS A 332 -11.94 19.36 15.58
C CYS A 332 -11.61 19.06 17.04
N ILE A 333 -10.49 19.58 17.54
CA ILE A 333 -10.08 19.33 18.91
C ILE A 333 -10.97 20.06 19.94
N GLU A 334 -11.59 21.15 19.55
CA GLU A 334 -12.43 21.99 20.44
C GLU A 334 -13.84 21.39 20.60
N CYS A 335 -14.58 21.23 19.52
CA CYS A 335 -15.96 20.76 19.59
C CYS A 335 -16.12 19.24 19.43
N GLY A 336 -15.06 18.51 19.06
CA GLY A 336 -15.10 17.07 18.85
C GLY A 336 -15.83 16.59 17.59
N LEU A 337 -16.47 17.51 16.84
CA LEU A 337 -17.18 17.17 15.60
C LEU A 337 -16.22 16.88 14.47
N TYR A 338 -16.68 16.07 13.51
CA TYR A 338 -15.91 15.80 12.30
C TYR A 338 -15.88 17.01 11.38
N PHE A 339 -14.72 17.26 10.74
CA PHE A 339 -14.64 18.18 9.62
C PHE A 339 -15.42 17.62 8.44
N ARG A 340 -16.14 18.52 7.75
CA ARG A 340 -16.90 18.21 6.53
C ARG A 340 -16.36 18.99 5.36
N ASP A 341 -16.70 18.55 4.15
CA ASP A 341 -16.35 19.29 2.94
C ASP A 341 -17.05 20.66 2.94
N GLY A 342 -16.32 21.69 2.49
CA GLY A 342 -16.80 23.07 2.53
C GLY A 342 -16.58 23.80 3.87
N GLU A 343 -16.21 23.11 4.96
CA GLU A 343 -15.92 23.75 6.24
C GLU A 343 -14.52 24.36 6.28
N MET A 344 -14.41 25.59 6.71
CA MET A 344 -13.11 26.27 6.87
C MET A 344 -12.38 25.76 8.10
N MET A 345 -11.14 25.35 7.90
CA MET A 345 -10.26 24.86 8.95
C MET A 345 -9.24 25.92 9.33
N ALA A 346 -8.94 26.02 10.63
CA ALA A 346 -7.94 26.91 11.18
C ALA A 346 -6.84 26.11 11.86
N LEU A 347 -5.59 26.51 11.63
CA LEU A 347 -4.42 26.00 12.35
C LEU A 347 -4.17 26.86 13.57
N GLU A 348 -3.96 26.25 14.72
CA GLU A 348 -3.64 26.92 15.95
C GLU A 348 -2.41 26.33 16.63
N ARG A 349 -1.64 27.15 17.32
CA ARG A 349 -0.46 26.73 18.07
C ARG A 349 -0.83 26.31 19.48
N ILE A 350 -0.28 25.18 19.94
CA ILE A 350 -0.45 24.71 21.31
C ILE A 350 0.34 25.62 22.26
N ASN A 351 1.57 25.94 21.86
CA ASN A 351 2.45 26.84 22.61
C ASN A 351 3.01 27.90 21.63
N PRO A 352 2.62 29.19 21.77
CA PRO A 352 3.08 30.27 20.91
C PRO A 352 4.59 30.54 21.04
N ASP A 353 5.19 30.29 22.22
CA ASP A 353 6.58 30.62 22.56
C ASP A 353 7.59 29.52 22.21
N ALA A 354 7.12 28.37 21.67
CA ALA A 354 8.00 27.28 21.34
C ALA A 354 9.00 27.68 20.25
N SER A 355 10.28 27.32 20.43
CA SER A 355 11.40 27.62 19.53
C SER A 355 11.17 27.14 18.09
N ARG A 356 10.35 26.09 17.89
CA ARG A 356 9.91 25.58 16.58
C ARG A 356 8.43 25.86 16.37
N ARG A 357 8.08 27.11 16.16
CA ARG A 357 6.70 27.61 16.05
C ARG A 357 5.80 26.82 15.11
N ASN A 358 6.30 26.34 13.97
CA ASN A 358 5.53 25.63 12.94
C ASN A 358 5.72 24.11 12.93
N ALA A 359 6.30 23.51 13.98
CA ALA A 359 6.42 22.08 14.07
C ALA A 359 5.04 21.42 14.24
N HIS A 360 4.80 20.34 13.49
CA HIS A 360 3.50 19.63 13.48
C HIS A 360 3.02 19.14 14.85
N TYR A 361 3.91 18.97 15.82
CA TYR A 361 3.56 18.62 17.21
C TYR A 361 3.05 19.82 18.02
N ASN A 362 3.35 21.03 17.58
CA ASN A 362 2.90 22.30 18.19
C ASN A 362 1.68 22.90 17.49
N LEU A 363 0.99 22.15 16.63
CA LEU A 363 -0.17 22.62 15.87
C LEU A 363 -1.39 21.76 16.15
N LEU A 364 -2.54 22.41 16.17
CA LEU A 364 -3.88 21.83 16.24
C LEU A 364 -4.70 22.30 15.04
N LEU A 365 -5.71 21.52 14.69
CA LEU A 365 -6.69 21.85 13.66
C LEU A 365 -8.06 22.03 14.29
N LEU A 366 -8.68 23.17 14.03
CA LEU A 366 -9.98 23.58 14.54
C LEU A 366 -10.88 23.97 13.38
N HIS A 367 -12.20 23.95 13.58
CA HIS A 367 -13.10 24.71 12.71
C HIS A 367 -12.82 26.21 12.92
N ARG A 368 -12.93 26.99 11.86
CA ARG A 368 -12.70 28.44 11.94
C ARG A 368 -13.60 29.11 12.98
N TYR A 369 -14.88 28.71 13.05
CA TYR A 369 -15.81 29.25 14.06
C TYR A 369 -15.45 28.84 15.50
N CYS A 370 -14.91 27.64 15.71
CA CYS A 370 -14.43 27.22 17.02
C CYS A 370 -13.25 28.06 17.48
N ARG A 371 -12.37 28.40 16.56
CA ARG A 371 -11.25 29.29 16.85
C ARG A 371 -11.75 30.72 17.20
N GLN A 372 -12.67 31.26 16.40
CA GLN A 372 -13.24 32.58 16.68
C GLN A 372 -13.90 32.64 18.06
N ARG A 373 -14.75 31.67 18.40
CA ARG A 373 -15.36 31.58 19.75
C ARG A 373 -14.33 31.54 20.87
N ARG A 374 -13.22 30.90 20.66
CA ARG A 374 -12.15 30.80 21.65
C ARG A 374 -11.41 32.14 21.78
N ASP A 375 -11.11 32.79 20.66
CA ASP A 375 -10.49 34.11 20.63
C ASP A 375 -11.41 35.13 21.31
N ASP A 376 -12.73 35.13 21.07
CA ASP A 376 -13.72 35.98 21.73
C ASP A 376 -13.81 35.71 23.23
N ALA A 377 -13.77 34.44 23.67
CA ALA A 377 -13.80 34.07 25.10
C ALA A 377 -12.53 34.46 25.86
N ILE A 378 -11.39 34.62 25.20
CA ILE A 378 -10.12 35.09 25.80
C ILE A 378 -10.00 36.60 25.79
N GLY A 379 -10.99 37.34 25.24
CA GLY A 379 -10.97 38.80 25.15
C GLY A 379 -9.95 39.34 24.14
N LEU A 380 -9.47 38.51 23.22
CA LEU A 380 -8.54 38.88 22.15
C LEU A 380 -9.25 39.40 20.89
N ALA A 381 -10.49 39.86 21.03
CA ALA A 381 -11.22 40.52 19.97
C ALA A 381 -10.65 41.97 19.78
N GLY A 382 -9.52 42.07 19.05
CA GLY A 382 -9.02 43.42 18.77
C GLY A 382 -7.70 43.59 18.07
N THR A 383 -6.89 42.60 17.90
CA THR A 383 -5.66 42.73 17.11
C THR A 383 -5.71 41.90 15.84
N TYR A 384 -6.41 42.43 14.86
CA TYR A 384 -6.25 42.00 13.47
C TYR A 384 -4.87 42.47 13.00
N ASP A 385 -3.86 41.63 13.18
CA ASP A 385 -2.56 41.87 12.57
C ASP A 385 -2.67 41.58 11.07
N LYS A 386 -2.83 42.68 10.30
CA LYS A 386 -2.87 42.64 8.81
C LYS A 386 -1.64 42.01 8.15
N ARG A 387 -0.62 41.62 8.92
CA ARG A 387 0.64 41.03 8.41
C ARG A 387 0.66 39.53 8.36
N HIS A 388 -0.33 38.85 8.88
CA HIS A 388 -0.55 37.45 8.60
C HIS A 388 -1.66 37.31 7.58
N GLN A 389 -1.39 37.67 6.35
CA GLN A 389 -2.03 37.07 5.21
C GLN A 389 -1.74 35.58 5.37
N PHE A 390 -2.71 34.86 5.91
CA PHE A 390 -2.77 33.41 5.69
C PHE A 390 -2.75 33.27 4.19
N GLU A 391 -1.75 32.58 3.66
CA GLU A 391 -1.86 32.00 2.32
C GLU A 391 -3.26 31.42 2.28
N GLU A 392 -4.11 32.00 1.46
CA GLU A 392 -5.41 31.43 1.14
C GLU A 392 -5.17 29.96 0.89
N PRO A 393 -6.07 29.07 1.35
CA PRO A 393 -5.96 27.69 0.97
C PRO A 393 -5.79 27.71 -0.54
N TYR A 394 -4.65 27.19 -1.00
CA TYR A 394 -4.28 27.13 -2.40
C TYR A 394 -5.55 26.71 -3.16
N GLU A 395 -6.30 27.66 -3.69
CA GLU A 395 -7.24 27.44 -4.76
C GLU A 395 -6.35 26.96 -5.88
N GLY A 396 -6.13 25.65 -5.87
CA GLY A 396 -5.63 25.00 -7.05
C GLY A 396 -6.60 25.48 -8.11
N LYS A 397 -6.12 26.34 -9.01
CA LYS A 397 -6.82 26.67 -10.23
C LYS A 397 -7.13 25.33 -10.89
N LEU A 398 -8.24 24.75 -10.50
CA LEU A 398 -8.98 23.88 -11.36
C LEU A 398 -9.23 24.76 -12.55
N SER A 399 -8.46 24.52 -13.59
CA SER A 399 -8.60 25.16 -14.88
C SER A 399 -10.08 25.34 -15.13
N SER A 400 -10.53 26.57 -15.15
CA SER A 400 -11.92 26.97 -15.45
C SER A 400 -12.29 26.73 -16.93
N THR A 401 -11.75 25.71 -17.51
CA THR A 401 -12.14 25.09 -18.79
C THR A 401 -13.11 23.95 -18.63
N VAL A 402 -13.88 23.95 -17.55
CA VAL A 402 -15.15 23.25 -17.55
C VAL A 402 -16.17 24.19 -18.19
N LEU A 403 -16.39 23.97 -19.48
CA LEU A 403 -17.45 24.38 -20.34
C LEU A 403 -18.63 25.01 -19.58
N LYS A 404 -18.76 26.34 -19.70
CA LYS A 404 -20.04 27.00 -19.51
C LYS A 404 -20.98 26.40 -20.54
N PRO A 405 -22.17 25.89 -20.15
CA PRO A 405 -23.17 25.59 -21.12
C PRO A 405 -23.55 26.91 -21.78
N SER A 406 -23.40 27.01 -23.09
CA SER A 406 -23.90 28.08 -23.92
C SER A 406 -25.42 28.05 -23.85
N GLY A 407 -25.98 28.74 -22.88
CA GLY A 407 -27.36 29.13 -22.86
C GLY A 407 -27.52 30.36 -23.75
N GLY A 408 -27.94 30.14 -24.94
CA GLY A 408 -28.27 31.16 -25.92
C GLY A 408 -29.42 30.67 -26.81
N GLY A 409 -30.58 30.57 -26.26
CA GLY A 409 -31.81 30.43 -27.03
C GLY A 409 -32.60 31.71 -26.89
N ASN A 410 -32.54 32.56 -27.88
CA ASN A 410 -33.52 33.67 -28.03
C ASN A 410 -34.90 33.11 -28.39
N PRO A 411 -35.95 33.66 -27.79
CA PRO A 411 -37.31 33.47 -28.29
C PRO A 411 -37.62 34.57 -29.31
N VAL A 412 -37.97 34.21 -30.50
CA VAL A 412 -38.68 35.09 -31.41
C VAL A 412 -39.86 34.35 -32.01
N ALA A 413 -41.04 34.92 -31.77
CA ALA A 413 -42.35 34.83 -32.41
C ALA A 413 -42.94 33.46 -32.63
#